data_30624f9f7044daf0d73ac15ea85d1823
#
_entry.id   30624f9f7044daf0d73ac15ea85d1823
#
_cell.length_a   1.000
_cell.length_b   1.000
_cell.length_c   1.000
_cell.angle_alpha   90.00
_cell.angle_beta   90.00
_cell.angle_gamma   90.00
#
_symmetry.space_group_name_H-M   'P 1'
#
loop_
_entity.id
_entity.type
_entity.pdbx_description
1 polymer ?
#
loop_
_entity_poly.entity_id
_entity_poly.type
_entity_poly.pdbx_seq_one_letter_code
_entity_poly.pdbx_strand_id
1 'polypeptide(L)'
;MKKVIAILVAVLAFAAVANAQPRAFGARIGYGAEVSYQYSLGNNFAEMDLGLVGKQGWYVSALYDIVFGSAGIFSFYAGPGVQLGTKNYEDTDGGDIMKFDAAVLGQIGAEVELDALPLNISLDWRPAFSLGGGGFYGVGIGLGVRYRF
;
A
#
# COMPACT_ATOMS: atom_id res chain seq x y z
N MET A 1 -2.38 19.75 -7.73
CA MET A 1 -1.26 19.17 -8.48
C MET A 1 0.09 19.41 -7.83
N LYS A 2 0.46 20.65 -7.49
CA LYS A 2 1.76 20.96 -6.86
C LYS A 2 2.01 20.21 -5.53
N LYS A 3 0.97 20.04 -4.71
CA LYS A 3 1.07 19.31 -3.43
C LYS A 3 1.24 17.80 -3.63
N VAL A 4 0.61 17.23 -4.64
CA VAL A 4 0.74 15.79 -4.98
C VAL A 4 2.14 15.50 -5.50
N ILE A 5 2.67 16.37 -6.36
CA ILE A 5 4.04 16.28 -6.85
C ILE A 5 5.04 16.42 -5.70
N ALA A 6 4.81 17.32 -4.75
CA ALA A 6 5.66 17.50 -3.58
C ALA A 6 5.68 16.26 -2.68
N ILE A 7 4.53 15.62 -2.48
CA ILE A 7 4.42 14.37 -1.71
C ILE A 7 5.12 13.23 -2.46
N LEU A 8 4.92 13.13 -3.77
CA LEU A 8 5.58 12.12 -4.60
C LEU A 8 7.11 12.29 -4.58
N VAL A 9 7.59 13.53 -4.70
CA VAL A 9 9.01 13.88 -4.60
C VAL A 9 9.55 13.58 -3.21
N ALA A 10 8.80 13.87 -2.15
CA ALA A 10 9.20 13.56 -0.78
C ALA A 10 9.30 12.03 -0.55
N VAL A 11 8.36 11.25 -1.06
CA VAL A 11 8.38 9.78 -0.98
C VAL A 11 9.55 9.22 -1.78
N LEU A 12 9.81 9.75 -2.99
CA LEU A 12 10.96 9.35 -3.80
C LEU A 12 12.28 9.79 -3.18
N ALA A 13 12.34 10.96 -2.56
CA ALA A 13 13.53 11.45 -1.86
C ALA A 13 13.83 10.63 -0.59
N PHE A 14 12.80 10.21 0.14
CA PHE A 14 12.97 9.29 1.27
C PHE A 14 13.50 7.92 0.82
N ALA A 15 13.02 7.41 -0.30
CA ALA A 15 13.52 6.18 -0.91
C ALA A 15 14.99 6.30 -1.38
N ALA A 16 15.41 7.49 -1.81
CA ALA A 16 16.78 7.73 -2.29
C ALA A 16 17.81 7.93 -1.17
N VAL A 17 17.38 8.37 0.01
CA VAL A 17 18.29 8.64 1.15
C VAL A 17 18.56 7.38 1.98
N ALA A 18 17.71 6.39 1.90
CA ALA A 18 17.95 5.13 2.53
C ALA A 18 18.95 4.32 1.69
N ASN A 19 20.20 4.27 2.12
CA ASN A 19 21.24 3.34 1.65
C ASN A 19 20.91 1.89 2.00
N ALA A 20 19.72 1.49 1.72
CA ALA A 20 19.19 0.28 2.22
C ALA A 20 18.72 -0.54 1.06
N GLN A 21 18.46 -1.77 1.28
CA GLN A 21 18.23 -2.76 0.25
C GLN A 21 16.78 -2.64 -0.24
N PRO A 22 16.52 -1.99 -1.38
CA PRO A 22 15.20 -2.06 -1.98
C PRO A 22 14.89 -3.53 -2.22
N ARG A 23 13.68 -3.93 -1.90
CA ARG A 23 13.25 -5.31 -2.06
C ARG A 23 12.52 -5.50 -3.37
N ALA A 24 11.51 -4.69 -3.59
CA ALA A 24 10.67 -4.80 -4.78
C ALA A 24 9.89 -3.51 -5.05
N PHE A 25 9.62 -3.27 -6.33
CA PHE A 25 8.81 -2.16 -6.80
C PHE A 25 7.85 -2.64 -7.88
N GLY A 26 6.62 -2.16 -7.87
CA GLY A 26 5.65 -2.55 -8.87
C GLY A 26 4.27 -1.97 -8.66
N ALA A 27 3.27 -2.77 -8.97
CA ALA A 27 1.87 -2.37 -8.89
C ALA A 27 1.08 -3.35 -8.03
N ARG A 28 0.05 -2.85 -7.38
CA ARG A 28 -0.93 -3.63 -6.64
C ARG A 28 -2.33 -3.15 -7.02
N ILE A 29 -3.25 -4.07 -7.15
CA ILE A 29 -4.67 -3.82 -7.41
C ILE A 29 -5.45 -4.44 -6.26
N GLY A 30 -6.23 -3.64 -5.58
CA GLY A 30 -7.08 -4.06 -4.48
C GLY A 30 -8.24 -3.10 -4.31
N TYR A 31 -8.24 -2.32 -3.26
CA TYR A 31 -9.18 -1.22 -3.06
C TYR A 31 -9.09 -0.16 -4.17
N GLY A 32 -7.89 0.08 -4.67
CA GLY A 32 -7.61 0.93 -5.81
C GLY A 32 -6.47 0.37 -6.64
N ALA A 33 -6.01 1.13 -7.61
CA ALA A 33 -4.77 0.86 -8.32
C ALA A 33 -3.61 1.56 -7.60
N GLU A 34 -2.61 0.81 -7.22
CA GLU A 34 -1.50 1.27 -6.40
C GLU A 34 -0.16 1.08 -7.10
N VAL A 35 0.72 2.04 -6.91
CA VAL A 35 2.16 1.84 -7.07
C VAL A 35 2.69 1.42 -5.72
N SER A 36 3.38 0.31 -5.68
CA SER A 36 3.84 -0.35 -4.46
C SER A 36 5.35 -0.46 -4.41
N TYR A 37 5.91 -0.10 -3.29
CA TYR A 37 7.34 -0.20 -3.01
C TYR A 37 7.56 -0.95 -1.70
N GLN A 38 8.39 -1.98 -1.75
CA GLN A 38 8.79 -2.77 -0.58
C GLN A 38 10.26 -2.57 -0.26
N TYR A 39 10.52 -2.48 1.02
CA TYR A 39 11.83 -2.24 1.59
C TYR A 39 12.18 -3.31 2.61
N SER A 40 13.33 -3.97 2.44
CA SER A 40 13.77 -5.05 3.34
C SER A 40 14.26 -4.50 4.68
N LEU A 41 13.77 -5.11 5.74
CA LEU A 41 14.16 -4.87 7.14
C LEU A 41 14.53 -6.20 7.79
N GLY A 42 15.62 -6.81 7.34
CA GLY A 42 15.97 -8.18 7.74
C GLY A 42 15.02 -9.20 7.10
N ASN A 43 14.36 -10.00 7.93
CA ASN A 43 13.35 -10.96 7.45
C ASN A 43 11.98 -10.31 7.19
N ASN A 44 11.76 -9.14 7.74
CA ASN A 44 10.54 -8.37 7.60
C ASN A 44 10.70 -7.31 6.49
N PHE A 45 9.62 -6.62 6.17
CA PHE A 45 9.68 -5.53 5.20
C PHE A 45 8.68 -4.41 5.53
N ALA A 46 9.02 -3.22 5.09
CA ALA A 46 8.08 -2.11 5.03
C ALA A 46 7.51 -2.02 3.62
N GLU A 47 6.23 -1.73 3.51
CA GLU A 47 5.54 -1.50 2.24
C GLU A 47 4.98 -0.08 2.22
N MET A 48 5.18 0.61 1.13
CA MET A 48 4.65 1.93 0.88
C MET A 48 3.90 1.92 -0.44
N ASP A 49 2.65 2.34 -0.40
CA ASP A 49 1.80 2.36 -1.58
C ASP A 49 1.23 3.75 -1.82
N LEU A 50 1.18 4.13 -3.08
CA LEU A 50 0.46 5.30 -3.55
C LEU A 50 -0.69 4.81 -4.43
N GLY A 51 -1.91 5.04 -4.00
CA GLY A 51 -3.10 4.53 -4.64
C GLY A 51 -4.05 5.59 -5.17
N LEU A 52 -4.79 5.18 -6.19
CA LEU A 52 -5.86 5.97 -6.80
C LEU A 52 -7.15 5.15 -6.76
N VAL A 53 -8.23 5.77 -6.28
CA VAL A 53 -9.55 5.16 -6.17
C VAL A 53 -10.52 5.91 -7.07
N GLY A 54 -10.31 5.82 -8.38
CA GLY A 54 -11.18 6.45 -9.37
C GLY A 54 -11.52 7.90 -9.05
N LYS A 55 -12.80 8.21 -9.00
CA LYS A 55 -13.30 9.55 -8.63
C LYS A 55 -13.20 9.86 -7.14
N GLN A 56 -12.90 8.88 -6.29
CA GLN A 56 -12.89 9.06 -4.84
C GLN A 56 -11.60 9.70 -4.32
N GLY A 57 -10.56 9.75 -5.12
CA GLY A 57 -9.34 10.46 -4.77
C GLY A 57 -8.09 9.58 -4.74
N TRP A 58 -7.13 9.99 -3.95
CA TRP A 58 -5.84 9.33 -3.80
C TRP A 58 -5.56 9.01 -2.33
N TYR A 59 -4.67 8.07 -2.11
CA TYR A 59 -4.18 7.74 -0.78
C TYR A 59 -2.71 7.28 -0.80
N VAL A 60 -2.06 7.43 0.32
CA VAL A 60 -0.74 6.87 0.60
C VAL A 60 -0.87 5.97 1.82
N SER A 61 -0.34 4.77 1.74
CA SER A 61 -0.27 3.85 2.86
C SER A 61 1.17 3.44 3.17
N ALA A 62 1.41 3.17 4.43
CA ALA A 62 2.66 2.63 4.93
C ALA A 62 2.36 1.47 5.87
N LEU A 63 2.99 0.34 5.63
CA LEU A 63 2.79 -0.89 6.41
C LEU A 63 4.14 -1.45 6.84
N TYR A 64 4.12 -2.12 7.97
CA TYR A 64 5.24 -2.92 8.43
C TYR A 64 4.81 -4.38 8.51
N ASP A 65 5.35 -5.19 7.61
CA ASP A 65 4.96 -6.58 7.45
C ASP A 65 5.99 -7.52 8.06
N ILE A 66 5.50 -8.38 8.93
CA ILE A 66 6.28 -9.41 9.61
C ILE A 66 6.09 -10.71 8.86
N VAL A 67 7.17 -11.27 8.36
CA VAL A 67 7.17 -12.58 7.74
C VAL A 67 7.19 -13.64 8.84
N PHE A 68 6.10 -14.34 9.03
CA PHE A 68 5.92 -15.31 10.11
C PHE A 68 6.04 -16.76 9.65
N GLY A 69 6.14 -17.01 8.35
CA GLY A 69 6.26 -18.34 7.83
C GLY A 69 6.66 -18.38 6.36
N SER A 70 7.25 -19.47 5.94
CA SER A 70 7.57 -19.73 4.55
C SER A 70 7.45 -21.21 4.23
N ALA A 71 7.01 -21.52 3.01
CA ALA A 71 6.88 -22.87 2.50
C ALA A 71 7.29 -22.91 1.02
N GLY A 72 8.50 -23.39 0.75
CA GLY A 72 9.07 -23.37 -0.59
C GLY A 72 9.29 -21.94 -1.10
N ILE A 73 8.65 -21.60 -2.19
CA ILE A 73 8.70 -20.26 -2.80
C ILE A 73 7.69 -19.27 -2.18
N PHE A 74 6.82 -19.75 -1.28
CA PHE A 74 5.80 -18.94 -0.63
C PHE A 74 6.34 -18.36 0.69
N SER A 75 6.04 -17.09 0.93
CA SER A 75 6.23 -16.41 2.21
C SER A 75 4.90 -15.85 2.69
N PHE A 76 4.63 -16.01 3.98
CA PHE A 76 3.42 -15.52 4.62
C PHE A 76 3.77 -14.35 5.52
N TYR A 77 3.00 -13.29 5.43
CA TYR A 77 3.25 -12.06 6.17
C TYR A 77 1.97 -11.46 6.73
N ALA A 78 2.14 -10.70 7.79
CA ALA A 78 1.08 -9.89 8.37
C ALA A 78 1.68 -8.68 9.07
N GLY A 79 0.95 -7.58 9.09
CA GLY A 79 1.43 -6.40 9.78
C GLY A 79 0.41 -5.28 9.90
N PRO A 80 0.71 -4.31 10.76
CA PRO A 80 -0.06 -3.09 10.88
C PRO A 80 0.40 -2.03 9.88
N GLY A 81 -0.46 -1.06 9.63
CA GLY A 81 -0.15 0.08 8.80
C GLY A 81 -1.05 1.27 9.05
N VAL A 82 -0.74 2.34 8.35
CA VAL A 82 -1.52 3.57 8.35
C VAL A 82 -1.76 4.04 6.92
N GLN A 83 -2.85 4.72 6.71
CA GLN A 83 -3.21 5.29 5.42
C GLN A 83 -3.69 6.72 5.60
N LEU A 84 -3.26 7.57 4.69
CA LEU A 84 -3.72 8.95 4.57
C LEU A 84 -4.17 9.18 3.13
N GLY A 85 -5.32 9.81 2.99
CA GLY A 85 -5.84 10.08 1.65
C GLY A 85 -7.01 11.03 1.64
N THR A 86 -7.61 11.15 0.49
CA THR A 86 -8.80 11.95 0.28
C THR A 86 -9.98 11.06 -0.04
N LYS A 87 -11.16 11.45 0.46
CA LYS A 87 -12.44 10.85 0.08
C LYS A 87 -13.37 11.93 -0.43
N ASN A 88 -14.03 11.66 -1.52
CA ASN A 88 -15.10 12.49 -2.00
C ASN A 88 -16.41 12.08 -1.32
N TYR A 89 -17.06 13.04 -0.70
CA TYR A 89 -18.40 12.89 -0.15
C TYR A 89 -19.35 13.69 -1.03
N GLU A 90 -20.49 13.10 -1.37
CA GLU A 90 -21.59 13.84 -1.97
C GLU A 90 -22.21 14.73 -0.89
N ASP A 91 -22.20 16.04 -1.13
CA ASP A 91 -22.93 16.99 -0.29
C ASP A 91 -24.42 16.92 -0.62
N THR A 92 -25.26 17.24 0.38
CA THR A 92 -26.71 17.34 0.24
C THR A 92 -27.16 18.33 -0.84
N ASP A 93 -26.31 19.26 -1.23
CA ASP A 93 -26.55 20.24 -2.30
C ASP A 93 -26.05 19.80 -3.70
N GLY A 94 -25.63 18.53 -3.85
CA GLY A 94 -25.20 17.95 -5.12
C GLY A 94 -23.77 18.31 -5.54
N GLY A 95 -22.96 18.86 -4.65
CA GLY A 95 -21.53 19.11 -4.85
C GLY A 95 -20.66 18.01 -4.25
N ASP A 96 -19.55 17.68 -4.90
CA ASP A 96 -18.54 16.79 -4.35
C ASP A 96 -17.63 17.55 -3.39
N ILE A 97 -17.57 17.12 -2.11
CA ILE A 97 -16.63 17.65 -1.13
C ILE A 97 -15.50 16.64 -0.95
N MET A 98 -14.28 17.08 -1.21
CA MET A 98 -13.08 16.30 -0.94
C MET A 98 -12.66 16.51 0.51
N LYS A 99 -12.69 15.45 1.31
CA LYS A 99 -12.22 15.45 2.69
C LYS A 99 -10.98 14.59 2.83
N PHE A 100 -10.07 15.05 3.69
CA PHE A 100 -8.91 14.27 4.11
C PHE A 100 -9.34 13.20 5.11
N ASP A 101 -8.88 11.98 4.89
CA ASP A 101 -9.17 10.84 5.76
C ASP A 101 -7.89 10.11 6.17
N ALA A 102 -7.85 9.69 7.41
CA ALA A 102 -6.79 8.87 7.97
C ALA A 102 -7.38 7.52 8.41
N ALA A 103 -6.65 6.45 8.18
CA ALA A 103 -7.07 5.10 8.57
C ALA A 103 -5.92 4.31 9.18
N VAL A 104 -6.29 3.37 10.04
CA VAL A 104 -5.40 2.32 10.52
C VAL A 104 -5.65 1.07 9.70
N LEU A 105 -4.58 0.43 9.25
CA LEU A 105 -4.62 -0.76 8.42
C LEU A 105 -4.09 -1.98 9.17
N GLY A 106 -4.62 -3.14 8.80
CA GLY A 106 -3.93 -4.40 8.97
C GLY A 106 -3.69 -5.03 7.60
N GLN A 107 -2.70 -5.85 7.48
CA GLN A 107 -2.46 -6.64 6.27
C GLN A 107 -2.13 -8.07 6.64
N ILE A 108 -2.65 -9.00 5.89
CA ILE A 108 -2.23 -10.40 5.92
C ILE A 108 -2.20 -10.93 4.49
N GLY A 109 -1.14 -11.61 4.13
CA GLY A 109 -0.98 -12.08 2.78
C GLY A 109 0.07 -13.17 2.60
N ALA A 110 0.18 -13.57 1.37
CA ALA A 110 1.20 -14.49 0.91
C ALA A 110 1.87 -13.90 -0.34
N GLU A 111 3.15 -14.11 -0.46
CA GLU A 111 3.90 -13.73 -1.64
C GLU A 111 4.71 -14.90 -2.19
N VAL A 112 4.90 -14.90 -3.49
CA VAL A 112 5.73 -15.85 -4.21
C VAL A 112 6.87 -15.08 -4.86
N GLU A 113 8.08 -15.50 -4.60
CA GLU A 113 9.27 -15.02 -5.29
C GLU A 113 9.65 -16.02 -6.39
N LEU A 114 9.62 -15.54 -7.63
CA LEU A 114 9.97 -16.37 -8.78
C LEU A 114 11.50 -16.38 -8.96
N ASP A 115 12.11 -17.57 -8.96
CA ASP A 115 13.56 -17.69 -9.12
C ASP A 115 14.00 -17.43 -10.57
N ALA A 116 13.19 -17.77 -11.55
CA ALA A 116 13.51 -17.61 -12.97
C ALA A 116 13.38 -16.15 -13.45
N LEU A 117 12.56 -15.36 -12.79
CA LEU A 117 12.31 -13.95 -13.09
C LEU A 117 12.40 -13.15 -11.79
N PRO A 118 12.97 -11.94 -11.81
CA PRO A 118 13.04 -11.11 -10.62
C PRO A 118 11.67 -10.49 -10.28
N LEU A 119 10.66 -11.33 -10.15
CA LEU A 119 9.29 -10.95 -9.86
C LEU A 119 8.82 -11.50 -8.52
N ASN A 120 8.06 -10.69 -7.84
CA ASN A 120 7.32 -11.02 -6.63
C ASN A 120 5.84 -10.85 -6.93
N ILE A 121 5.05 -11.88 -6.65
CA ILE A 121 3.59 -11.85 -6.80
C ILE A 121 3.00 -12.05 -5.42
N SER A 122 2.13 -11.15 -5.00
CA SER A 122 1.48 -11.20 -3.69
C SER A 122 -0.03 -11.22 -3.81
N LEU A 123 -0.64 -11.91 -2.87
CA LEU A 123 -2.08 -11.92 -2.64
C LEU A 123 -2.31 -11.60 -1.17
N ASP A 124 -3.02 -10.53 -0.89
CA ASP A 124 -3.22 -10.04 0.47
C ASP A 124 -4.64 -9.52 0.72
N TRP A 125 -5.01 -9.50 1.98
CA TRP A 125 -6.20 -8.84 2.48
C TRP A 125 -5.78 -7.71 3.41
N ARG A 126 -6.31 -6.51 3.17
CA ARG A 126 -5.93 -5.29 3.87
C ARG A 126 -7.16 -4.59 4.44
N PRO A 127 -7.65 -5.04 5.61
CA PRO A 127 -8.72 -4.35 6.31
C PRO A 127 -8.24 -2.99 6.82
N ALA A 128 -9.14 -2.01 6.79
CA ALA A 128 -8.88 -0.65 7.22
C ALA A 128 -10.01 -0.11 8.10
N PHE A 129 -9.63 0.70 9.08
CA PHE A 129 -10.55 1.42 9.93
C PHE A 129 -10.32 2.92 9.81
N SER A 130 -11.31 3.63 9.29
CA SER A 130 -11.24 5.08 9.11
C SER A 130 -11.37 5.79 10.46
N LEU A 131 -10.44 6.70 10.73
CA LEU A 131 -10.46 7.56 11.92
C LEU A 131 -11.36 8.78 11.73
N GLY A 132 -11.73 9.09 10.49
CA GLY A 132 -12.60 10.22 10.14
C GLY A 132 -14.11 9.94 10.18
N GLY A 133 -14.54 8.81 10.80
CA GLY A 133 -15.95 8.48 10.94
C GLY A 133 -16.53 7.57 9.85
N GLY A 134 -15.72 7.12 8.89
CA GLY A 134 -16.14 6.21 7.81
C GLY A 134 -16.25 4.73 8.22
N GLY A 135 -15.86 4.39 9.44
CA GLY A 135 -15.95 3.04 9.98
C GLY A 135 -14.97 2.05 9.34
N PHE A 136 -15.29 0.78 9.45
CA PHE A 136 -14.50 -0.31 8.91
C PHE A 136 -14.74 -0.46 7.40
N TYR A 137 -13.64 -0.52 6.66
CA TYR A 137 -13.66 -0.93 5.27
C TYR A 137 -12.44 -1.85 5.02
N GLY A 138 -12.57 -2.77 4.15
CA GLY A 138 -11.51 -3.76 3.95
C GLY A 138 -12.09 -4.83 3.09
N VAL A 139 -12.62 -4.36 1.99
CA VAL A 139 -13.39 -5.18 1.08
C VAL A 139 -12.46 -5.67 -0.01
N GLY A 140 -12.31 -6.97 -0.08
CA GLY A 140 -11.63 -7.61 -1.16
C GLY A 140 -10.16 -7.94 -0.91
N ILE A 141 -9.66 -8.69 -1.84
CA ILE A 141 -8.30 -9.20 -1.87
C ILE A 141 -7.50 -8.36 -2.85
N GLY A 142 -6.26 -8.02 -2.48
CA GLY A 142 -5.32 -7.33 -3.34
C GLY A 142 -4.36 -8.29 -4.01
N LEU A 143 -4.03 -7.98 -5.26
CA LEU A 143 -3.02 -8.69 -6.04
C LEU A 143 -1.89 -7.71 -6.35
N GLY A 144 -0.68 -8.07 -5.97
CA GLY A 144 0.53 -7.31 -6.26
C GLY A 144 1.47 -8.04 -7.20
N VAL A 145 2.07 -7.29 -8.11
CA VAL A 145 3.15 -7.76 -8.97
C VAL A 145 4.28 -6.73 -8.91
N ARG A 146 5.43 -7.16 -8.44
CA ARG A 146 6.59 -6.29 -8.21
C ARG A 146 7.85 -6.87 -8.80
N TYR A 147 8.70 -5.99 -9.28
CA TYR A 147 10.06 -6.33 -9.73
C TYR A 147 11.01 -6.27 -8.53
N ARG A 148 11.81 -7.30 -8.33
CA ARG A 148 12.84 -7.39 -7.30
C ARG A 148 14.19 -6.94 -7.86
N PHE A 149 14.92 -6.18 -7.08
CA PHE A 149 16.28 -5.73 -7.44
C PHE A 149 17.21 -5.67 -6.24
#